data_f932f061a75c9935f90cdabd8babae39
#
_entry.id   f932f061a75c9935f90cdabd8babae39
#
_cell.length_a   1.000
_cell.length_b   1.000
_cell.length_c   1.000
_cell.angle_alpha   90.00
_cell.angle_beta   90.00
_cell.angle_gamma   90.00
#
_symmetry.space_group_name_H-M   'P 1'
#
loop_
_entity.id
_entity.type
_entity.pdbx_description
1 polymer ?
#
loop_
_entity_poly.entity_id
_entity_poly.type
_entity_poly.pdbx_seq_one_letter_code
_entity_poly.pdbx_strand_id
1 'polypeptide(L)'
;MTRHDVITKSVAMLRLRRDDLIGKDLITKSAARLRLRRDDLIRVGRVIVVSVVCVVCVVMIASAPRWGATHALLGIREAPKANTTSAPLTVDQAKRILARTFTAAYLGETTSGAAAQAQLRTAYTGEGLRGVSGRVKLASVQLAVSASLLLAPHPKLLAVSRGFGFPRFIIAQTVASDGGLPILHLLVSPDAATPYRISMSAEMVPPATVEPFDRLSSGSPLVTNGTGPQLTNGTGLAVAPATLLNLYAAQMAFPAKAISKAPFVADSFAVQVRAGAAGAAGAVASQATYTQVHAVVPSSVYAVRQASGDALVFGVLERTDSFAVKPGENVNTVANKAFVLLTGKKLVTKAASITTLEFVVFAVPRSTGQATLVAAREQIVAGSGS
;
A
#
# COMPACT_ATOMS: atom_id res chain seq x y z
N MET A 1 15.54 -47.41 3.54
CA MET A 1 15.69 -46.63 4.78
C MET A 1 15.66 -45.14 4.39
N THR A 2 14.53 -44.49 4.60
CA THR A 2 14.32 -43.12 4.16
C THR A 2 14.72 -42.15 5.26
N ARG A 3 15.15 -40.94 4.85
CA ARG A 3 15.65 -39.87 5.73
C ARG A 3 14.71 -39.45 6.89
N HIS A 4 13.48 -39.98 6.88
CA HIS A 4 12.45 -39.73 7.92
C HIS A 4 12.64 -40.57 9.17
N ASP A 5 13.23 -41.79 9.04
CA ASP A 5 13.41 -42.71 10.17
C ASP A 5 14.56 -42.31 11.12
N VAL A 6 15.50 -41.51 10.63
CA VAL A 6 16.66 -41.06 11.43
C VAL A 6 16.29 -39.91 12.38
N ILE A 7 15.37 -39.05 11.97
CA ILE A 7 14.94 -37.88 12.79
C ILE A 7 14.04 -38.32 13.94
N THR A 8 13.18 -39.31 13.72
CA THR A 8 12.24 -39.80 14.75
C THR A 8 12.95 -40.56 15.88
N LYS A 9 14.05 -41.26 15.58
CA LYS A 9 14.86 -41.96 16.60
C LYS A 9 15.72 -41.03 17.44
N SER A 10 16.17 -39.89 16.90
CA SER A 10 16.98 -38.93 17.65
C SER A 10 16.16 -38.13 18.66
N VAL A 11 14.88 -37.86 18.39
CA VAL A 11 13.99 -37.15 19.33
C VAL A 11 13.53 -38.02 20.48
N ALA A 12 13.40 -39.35 20.27
CA ALA A 12 13.04 -40.29 21.32
C ALA A 12 14.19 -40.49 22.34
N MET A 13 15.46 -40.47 21.91
CA MET A 13 16.61 -40.61 22.82
C MET A 13 16.88 -39.35 23.68
N LEU A 14 16.47 -38.18 23.24
CA LEU A 14 16.63 -36.96 24.01
C LEU A 14 15.56 -36.81 25.11
N ARG A 15 14.42 -37.48 25.02
CA ARG A 15 13.39 -37.47 26.07
C ARG A 15 13.65 -38.42 27.22
N LEU A 16 14.36 -39.51 27.02
CA LEU A 16 14.67 -40.52 28.05
C LEU A 16 15.84 -40.09 28.99
N ARG A 17 16.61 -39.07 28.66
CA ARG A 17 17.73 -38.60 29.50
C ARG A 17 17.39 -37.45 30.44
N ARG A 18 16.18 -36.93 30.39
CA ARG A 18 15.77 -35.77 31.20
C ARG A 18 15.07 -36.16 32.50
N ASP A 19 14.53 -37.36 32.59
CA ASP A 19 13.72 -37.75 33.74
C ASP A 19 14.51 -38.51 34.85
N ASP A 20 15.74 -38.93 34.56
CA ASP A 20 16.57 -39.72 35.53
C ASP A 20 17.54 -38.86 36.35
N LEU A 21 17.54 -37.53 36.24
CA LEU A 21 18.50 -36.65 36.93
C LEU A 21 17.86 -35.75 38.02
N ILE A 22 16.63 -35.98 38.42
CA ILE A 22 16.04 -35.26 39.53
C ILE A 22 15.68 -36.27 40.61
N GLY A 23 16.70 -36.73 41.36
CA GLY A 23 16.53 -37.49 42.57
C GLY A 23 15.78 -36.64 43.64
N LYS A 24 14.57 -37.04 44.00
CA LYS A 24 13.69 -36.41 45.00
C LYS A 24 14.29 -36.37 46.40
N ASP A 25 15.47 -36.93 46.63
CA ASP A 25 16.06 -37.05 47.99
C ASP A 25 16.97 -35.89 48.43
N LEU A 26 17.29 -34.94 47.56
CA LEU A 26 18.16 -33.81 47.90
C LEU A 26 17.41 -32.56 48.42
N ILE A 27 16.12 -32.50 48.18
CA ILE A 27 15.31 -31.30 48.58
C ILE A 27 14.83 -31.38 50.04
N THR A 28 14.67 -32.58 50.61
CA THR A 28 14.13 -32.76 51.94
C THR A 28 15.14 -32.61 53.10
N LYS A 29 16.45 -32.71 52.82
CA LYS A 29 17.47 -32.57 53.88
C LYS A 29 18.10 -31.17 54.02
N SER A 30 17.89 -30.27 53.09
CA SER A 30 18.42 -28.89 53.18
C SER A 30 17.44 -27.89 53.80
N ALA A 31 16.16 -28.21 53.93
CA ALA A 31 15.13 -27.32 54.46
C ALA A 31 15.11 -27.21 56.01
N ALA A 32 15.88 -28.04 56.71
CA ALA A 32 15.81 -28.13 58.19
C ALA A 32 16.83 -27.26 58.94
N ARG A 33 17.72 -26.51 58.27
CA ARG A 33 18.78 -25.76 58.99
C ARG A 33 18.92 -24.26 58.70
N LEU A 34 17.98 -23.62 57.98
CA LEU A 34 17.98 -22.16 57.82
C LEU A 34 16.60 -21.58 58.16
N ARG A 35 16.30 -21.47 59.49
CA ARG A 35 15.27 -20.57 60.00
C ARG A 35 15.80 -19.13 59.93
N LEU A 36 15.99 -18.61 58.73
CA LEU A 36 16.09 -17.17 58.50
C LEU A 36 14.66 -16.60 58.56
N ARG A 37 14.45 -15.60 59.44
CA ARG A 37 13.17 -14.90 59.56
C ARG A 37 12.85 -14.28 58.18
N ARG A 38 11.60 -14.34 57.78
CA ARG A 38 11.07 -13.81 56.51
C ARG A 38 11.50 -12.36 56.22
N ASP A 39 11.69 -11.58 57.30
CA ASP A 39 12.11 -10.18 57.24
C ASP A 39 13.59 -10.01 56.86
N ASP A 40 14.45 -10.95 57.21
CA ASP A 40 15.88 -10.91 56.84
C ASP A 40 16.08 -11.24 55.34
N LEU A 41 15.29 -12.16 54.78
CA LEU A 41 15.28 -12.47 53.37
C LEU A 41 14.82 -11.28 52.50
N ILE A 42 13.80 -10.53 53.00
CA ILE A 42 13.32 -9.33 52.32
C ILE A 42 14.36 -8.21 52.34
N ARG A 43 15.09 -8.05 53.46
CA ARG A 43 16.18 -7.05 53.55
C ARG A 43 17.35 -7.38 52.67
N VAL A 44 17.82 -8.64 52.63
CA VAL A 44 18.90 -9.09 51.76
C VAL A 44 18.50 -8.96 50.29
N GLY A 45 17.27 -9.35 49.94
CA GLY A 45 16.76 -9.19 48.60
C GLY A 45 16.73 -7.73 48.11
N ARG A 46 16.28 -6.78 48.99
CA ARG A 46 16.29 -5.35 48.70
C ARG A 46 17.70 -4.78 48.50
N VAL A 47 18.66 -5.18 49.35
CA VAL A 47 20.05 -4.73 49.20
C VAL A 47 20.67 -5.22 47.88
N ILE A 48 20.44 -6.48 47.52
CA ILE A 48 20.95 -7.04 46.24
C ILE A 48 20.32 -6.33 45.06
N VAL A 49 19.01 -6.09 45.06
CA VAL A 49 18.32 -5.39 43.95
C VAL A 49 18.82 -3.95 43.82
N VAL A 50 18.95 -3.22 44.92
CA VAL A 50 19.49 -1.84 44.90
C VAL A 50 20.94 -1.84 44.41
N SER A 51 21.78 -2.78 44.84
CA SER A 51 23.17 -2.86 44.40
C SER A 51 23.29 -3.18 42.92
N VAL A 52 22.45 -4.09 42.38
CA VAL A 52 22.42 -4.42 40.95
C VAL A 52 21.93 -3.23 40.13
N VAL A 53 20.89 -2.53 40.60
CA VAL A 53 20.39 -1.32 39.91
C VAL A 53 21.46 -0.21 39.91
N CYS A 54 22.14 0.01 41.02
CA CYS A 54 23.22 1.00 41.11
C CYS A 54 24.38 0.64 40.19
N VAL A 55 24.80 -0.64 40.12
CA VAL A 55 25.87 -1.07 39.20
C VAL A 55 25.45 -0.89 37.74
N VAL A 56 24.21 -1.23 37.38
CA VAL A 56 23.70 -1.02 36.02
C VAL A 56 23.61 0.47 35.69
N CYS A 57 23.17 1.32 36.61
CA CYS A 57 23.13 2.77 36.41
C CYS A 57 24.55 3.36 36.27
N VAL A 58 25.53 2.93 37.06
CA VAL A 58 26.91 3.37 36.96
C VAL A 58 27.55 2.92 35.64
N VAL A 59 27.26 1.70 35.18
CA VAL A 59 27.74 1.19 33.88
C VAL A 59 27.07 1.98 32.75
N MET A 60 25.79 2.30 32.84
CA MET A 60 25.07 3.10 31.82
C MET A 60 25.57 4.55 31.78
N ILE A 61 25.85 5.18 32.92
CA ILE A 61 26.36 6.55 32.99
C ILE A 61 27.84 6.59 32.55
N ALA A 62 28.65 5.57 32.85
CA ALA A 62 30.03 5.50 32.42
C ALA A 62 30.21 5.13 30.94
N SER A 63 29.18 4.55 30.30
CA SER A 63 29.22 4.18 28.87
C SER A 63 28.72 5.28 27.95
N ALA A 64 27.85 6.20 28.44
CA ALA A 64 27.27 7.25 27.62
C ALA A 64 28.29 8.20 26.92
N PRO A 65 29.40 8.63 27.51
CA PRO A 65 30.38 9.48 26.81
C PRO A 65 31.37 8.72 25.90
N ARG A 66 31.42 7.39 25.97
CA ARG A 66 32.45 6.59 25.27
C ARG A 66 32.02 5.98 23.95
N TRP A 67 30.77 6.15 23.57
CA TRP A 67 30.27 5.60 22.29
C TRP A 67 31.02 6.18 21.09
N GLY A 68 31.33 7.49 21.12
CA GLY A 68 32.16 8.11 20.09
C GLY A 68 33.60 7.57 20.04
N ALA A 69 34.21 7.26 21.20
CA ALA A 69 35.55 6.74 21.30
C ALA A 69 35.66 5.27 20.86
N THR A 70 34.62 4.45 21.13
CA THR A 70 34.57 3.05 20.67
C THR A 70 34.36 2.95 19.16
N HIS A 71 33.61 3.84 18.55
CA HIS A 71 33.48 3.91 17.10
C HIS A 71 34.82 4.25 16.42
N ALA A 72 35.58 5.19 16.98
CA ALA A 72 36.89 5.54 16.45
C ALA A 72 37.91 4.39 16.60
N LEU A 73 37.87 3.67 17.74
CA LEU A 73 38.74 2.52 18.03
C LEU A 73 38.45 1.30 17.14
N LEU A 74 37.21 1.11 16.76
CA LEU A 74 36.75 0.01 15.88
C LEU A 74 36.88 0.37 14.39
N GLY A 75 37.38 1.56 14.05
CA GLY A 75 37.45 2.03 12.67
C GLY A 75 36.08 2.18 11.99
N ILE A 76 34.99 2.22 12.78
CA ILE A 76 33.64 2.46 12.29
C ILE A 76 33.57 3.93 11.90
N ARG A 77 33.67 4.21 10.61
CA ARG A 77 33.42 5.55 10.09
C ARG A 77 31.98 5.92 10.34
N GLU A 78 31.74 7.17 10.78
CA GLU A 78 30.37 7.69 10.75
C GLU A 78 29.76 7.44 9.38
N ALA A 79 28.52 6.92 9.38
CA ALA A 79 27.81 6.73 8.13
C ALA A 79 27.82 8.08 7.38
N PRO A 80 28.20 8.10 6.10
CA PRO A 80 28.19 9.34 5.34
C PRO A 80 26.80 9.97 5.46
N LYS A 81 26.76 11.29 5.72
CA LYS A 81 25.47 12.03 5.79
C LYS A 81 24.63 11.65 4.60
N ALA A 82 23.39 11.27 4.85
CA ALA A 82 22.46 10.86 3.78
C ALA A 82 22.44 11.94 2.70
N ASN A 83 22.79 11.58 1.47
CA ASN A 83 22.72 12.50 0.35
C ASN A 83 21.25 12.76 0.01
N THR A 84 20.77 13.96 0.35
CA THR A 84 19.39 14.36 0.11
C THR A 84 19.17 15.02 -1.26
N THR A 85 20.24 15.20 -2.04
CA THR A 85 20.23 15.98 -3.29
C THR A 85 20.33 15.13 -4.55
N SER A 86 20.57 13.82 -4.44
CA SER A 86 20.66 12.90 -5.59
C SER A 86 19.65 11.76 -5.49
N ALA A 87 19.42 11.10 -6.61
CA ALA A 87 18.61 9.89 -6.68
C ALA A 87 19.32 8.73 -5.96
N PRO A 88 18.59 7.89 -5.22
CA PRO A 88 19.14 6.70 -4.54
C PRO A 88 19.39 5.54 -5.51
N LEU A 89 18.92 5.66 -6.75
CA LEU A 89 19.05 4.67 -7.82
C LEU A 89 19.73 5.30 -9.03
N THR A 90 20.61 4.56 -9.69
CA THR A 90 21.04 4.90 -11.05
C THR A 90 19.90 4.62 -12.04
N VAL A 91 19.96 5.26 -13.20
CA VAL A 91 18.99 5.04 -14.29
C VAL A 91 18.91 3.55 -14.69
N ASP A 92 20.06 2.88 -14.76
CA ASP A 92 20.10 1.46 -15.12
C ASP A 92 19.54 0.55 -14.01
N GLN A 93 19.72 0.90 -12.76
CA GLN A 93 19.08 0.18 -11.65
C GLN A 93 17.56 0.34 -11.71
N ALA A 94 17.06 1.56 -11.93
CA ALA A 94 15.64 1.82 -12.07
C ALA A 94 15.04 1.04 -13.26
N LYS A 95 15.70 1.05 -14.43
CA LYS A 95 15.26 0.28 -15.60
C LYS A 95 15.23 -1.23 -15.34
N ARG A 96 16.22 -1.79 -14.63
CA ARG A 96 16.21 -3.22 -14.25
C ARG A 96 15.08 -3.55 -13.28
N ILE A 97 14.78 -2.65 -12.33
CA ILE A 97 13.63 -2.82 -11.43
C ILE A 97 12.34 -2.83 -12.24
N LEU A 98 12.14 -1.87 -13.14
CA LEU A 98 10.97 -1.82 -14.01
C LEU A 98 10.83 -3.11 -14.83
N ALA A 99 11.87 -3.54 -15.53
CA ALA A 99 11.84 -4.74 -16.38
C ALA A 99 11.41 -5.97 -15.56
N ARG A 100 12.04 -6.20 -14.40
CA ARG A 100 11.68 -7.33 -13.51
C ARG A 100 10.24 -7.24 -13.01
N THR A 101 9.82 -6.06 -12.56
CA THR A 101 8.49 -5.87 -11.98
C THR A 101 7.40 -6.04 -13.03
N PHE A 102 7.58 -5.48 -14.25
CA PHE A 102 6.60 -5.64 -15.33
C PHE A 102 6.58 -7.06 -15.90
N THR A 103 7.71 -7.76 -15.95
CA THR A 103 7.73 -9.20 -16.30
C THR A 103 6.92 -10.02 -15.28
N ALA A 104 7.12 -9.78 -14.00
CA ALA A 104 6.34 -10.46 -12.97
C ALA A 104 4.84 -10.11 -13.03
N ALA A 105 4.49 -8.84 -13.29
CA ALA A 105 3.12 -8.40 -13.51
C ALA A 105 2.47 -9.15 -14.67
N TYR A 106 3.14 -9.19 -15.82
CA TYR A 106 2.67 -9.91 -17.00
C TYR A 106 2.43 -11.39 -16.72
N LEU A 107 3.42 -12.08 -16.15
CA LEU A 107 3.29 -13.51 -15.81
C LEU A 107 2.16 -13.75 -14.82
N GLY A 108 2.01 -12.88 -13.82
CA GLY A 108 0.94 -12.98 -12.83
C GLY A 108 -0.47 -12.79 -13.41
N GLU A 109 -0.61 -11.98 -14.45
CA GLU A 109 -1.92 -11.67 -15.06
C GLU A 109 -2.29 -12.60 -16.21
N THR A 110 -1.30 -13.20 -16.90
CA THR A 110 -1.53 -14.06 -18.06
C THR A 110 -1.49 -15.55 -17.76
N THR A 111 -1.03 -15.94 -16.57
CA THR A 111 -1.04 -17.34 -16.12
C THR A 111 -2.07 -17.53 -15.00
N SER A 112 -2.18 -18.75 -14.47
CA SER A 112 -3.15 -19.08 -13.43
C SER A 112 -2.50 -19.90 -12.29
N GLY A 113 -3.23 -20.05 -11.19
CA GLY A 113 -2.82 -20.87 -10.06
C GLY A 113 -1.87 -20.17 -9.07
N ALA A 114 -1.24 -20.92 -8.19
CA ALA A 114 -0.40 -20.41 -7.10
C ALA A 114 0.83 -19.65 -7.61
N ALA A 115 1.42 -20.08 -8.72
CA ALA A 115 2.57 -19.41 -9.33
C ALA A 115 2.19 -18.02 -9.82
N ALA A 116 1.04 -17.86 -10.49
CA ALA A 116 0.53 -16.55 -10.90
C ALA A 116 0.32 -15.63 -9.71
N GLN A 117 -0.30 -16.11 -8.64
CA GLN A 117 -0.51 -15.34 -7.41
C GLN A 117 0.82 -14.91 -6.76
N ALA A 118 1.86 -15.73 -6.79
CA ALA A 118 3.20 -15.37 -6.33
C ALA A 118 3.80 -14.25 -7.19
N GLN A 119 3.65 -14.31 -8.51
CA GLN A 119 4.10 -13.26 -9.43
C GLN A 119 3.36 -11.94 -9.19
N LEU A 120 2.04 -11.96 -8.99
CA LEU A 120 1.27 -10.76 -8.64
C LEU A 120 1.80 -10.10 -7.36
N ARG A 121 2.06 -10.88 -6.30
CA ARG A 121 2.64 -10.34 -5.05
C ARG A 121 4.07 -9.83 -5.22
N THR A 122 4.82 -10.36 -6.17
CA THR A 122 6.16 -9.84 -6.52
C THR A 122 6.07 -8.49 -7.22
N ALA A 123 5.08 -8.34 -8.12
CA ALA A 123 4.93 -7.14 -8.94
C ALA A 123 4.14 -6.02 -8.26
N TYR A 124 3.11 -6.34 -7.48
CA TYR A 124 2.15 -5.38 -6.95
C TYR A 124 2.16 -5.31 -5.43
N THR A 125 1.71 -4.17 -4.89
CA THR A 125 1.55 -3.93 -3.45
C THR A 125 0.30 -3.09 -3.16
N GLY A 126 -0.20 -3.14 -1.93
CA GLY A 126 -1.32 -2.32 -1.46
C GLY A 126 -2.54 -2.38 -2.38
N GLU A 127 -3.08 -1.23 -2.72
CA GLU A 127 -4.28 -1.12 -3.57
C GLU A 127 -4.03 -1.58 -5.01
N GLY A 128 -2.80 -1.47 -5.50
CA GLY A 128 -2.41 -2.05 -6.79
C GLY A 128 -2.60 -3.56 -6.82
N LEU A 129 -2.23 -4.26 -5.73
CA LEU A 129 -2.44 -5.70 -5.60
C LEU A 129 -3.92 -6.07 -5.46
N ARG A 130 -4.70 -5.28 -4.67
CA ARG A 130 -6.16 -5.46 -4.58
C ARG A 130 -6.82 -5.31 -5.95
N GLY A 131 -6.47 -4.25 -6.68
CA GLY A 131 -7.00 -3.96 -8.01
C GLY A 131 -6.70 -5.07 -9.01
N VAL A 132 -5.43 -5.49 -9.15
CA VAL A 132 -5.07 -6.55 -10.08
C VAL A 132 -5.71 -7.89 -9.70
N SER A 133 -5.83 -8.21 -8.41
CA SER A 133 -6.50 -9.42 -7.96
C SER A 133 -7.98 -9.44 -8.34
N GLY A 134 -8.67 -8.30 -8.23
CA GLY A 134 -10.04 -8.11 -8.70
C GLY A 134 -10.14 -8.31 -10.22
N ARG A 135 -9.24 -7.69 -10.99
CA ARG A 135 -9.18 -7.83 -12.44
C ARG A 135 -9.01 -9.27 -12.89
N VAL A 136 -8.03 -9.99 -12.33
CA VAL A 136 -7.78 -11.40 -12.65
C VAL A 136 -8.99 -12.27 -12.30
N LYS A 137 -9.61 -12.02 -11.14
CA LYS A 137 -10.84 -12.74 -10.75
C LYS A 137 -12.00 -12.52 -11.71
N LEU A 138 -12.13 -11.31 -12.26
CA LEU A 138 -13.23 -10.93 -13.15
C LEU A 138 -12.91 -11.12 -14.64
N ALA A 139 -11.71 -11.55 -15.00
CA ALA A 139 -11.25 -11.64 -16.40
C ALA A 139 -12.16 -12.49 -17.31
N SER A 140 -12.87 -13.49 -16.75
CA SER A 140 -13.80 -14.34 -17.51
C SER A 140 -15.15 -13.66 -17.85
N VAL A 141 -15.49 -12.55 -17.19
CA VAL A 141 -16.80 -11.89 -17.33
C VAL A 141 -16.72 -10.42 -17.69
N GLN A 142 -15.59 -9.77 -17.44
CA GLN A 142 -15.29 -8.45 -17.97
C GLN A 142 -14.58 -8.65 -19.31
N LEU A 143 -15.05 -7.95 -20.34
CA LEU A 143 -14.31 -7.83 -21.58
C LEU A 143 -12.89 -7.38 -21.21
N ALA A 144 -11.93 -8.24 -21.54
CA ALA A 144 -10.56 -8.04 -21.15
C ALA A 144 -10.13 -6.61 -21.50
N VAL A 145 -9.98 -5.77 -20.49
CA VAL A 145 -9.06 -4.64 -20.63
C VAL A 145 -7.74 -5.32 -20.92
N SER A 146 -7.31 -5.21 -22.17
CA SER A 146 -6.30 -6.07 -22.76
C SER A 146 -5.13 -6.29 -21.84
N ALA A 147 -4.76 -7.54 -21.61
CA ALA A 147 -3.46 -7.90 -20.99
C ALA A 147 -2.29 -7.21 -21.76
N SER A 148 -2.51 -6.76 -22.99
CA SER A 148 -1.64 -5.89 -23.77
C SER A 148 -1.25 -4.59 -23.08
N LEU A 149 -2.08 -4.07 -22.13
CA LEU A 149 -1.77 -2.87 -21.37
C LEU A 149 -0.54 -3.03 -20.46
N LEU A 150 -0.14 -4.26 -20.14
CA LEU A 150 1.04 -4.55 -19.33
C LEU A 150 2.28 -4.90 -20.16
N LEU A 151 2.06 -5.18 -21.43
CA LEU A 151 3.06 -5.72 -22.34
C LEU A 151 3.84 -4.67 -23.12
N ALA A 152 3.81 -3.40 -22.73
CA ALA A 152 4.77 -2.49 -23.34
C ALA A 152 6.18 -2.99 -22.99
N PRO A 153 6.93 -3.53 -23.96
CA PRO A 153 8.20 -4.19 -23.68
C PRO A 153 9.25 -3.21 -23.12
N HIS A 154 8.99 -1.92 -23.20
CA HIS A 154 9.92 -0.88 -22.77
C HIS A 154 9.19 0.23 -22.02
N PRO A 155 8.99 0.07 -20.68
CA PRO A 155 8.43 1.16 -19.89
C PRO A 155 9.35 2.38 -19.91
N LYS A 156 8.81 3.54 -20.26
CA LYS A 156 9.52 4.80 -20.19
C LYS A 156 9.66 5.22 -18.74
N LEU A 157 10.90 5.30 -18.25
CA LEU A 157 11.20 5.84 -16.92
C LEU A 157 10.99 7.35 -16.94
N LEU A 158 10.10 7.88 -16.08
CA LEU A 158 9.79 9.30 -15.98
C LEU A 158 10.48 9.97 -14.81
N ALA A 159 10.43 9.32 -13.62
CA ALA A 159 11.01 9.86 -12.40
C ALA A 159 11.46 8.77 -11.44
N VAL A 160 12.43 9.11 -10.59
CA VAL A 160 12.81 8.36 -9.40
C VAL A 160 12.83 9.29 -8.21
N SER A 161 12.66 8.76 -7.00
CA SER A 161 12.71 9.57 -5.78
C SER A 161 14.08 10.25 -5.59
N ARG A 162 14.08 11.43 -4.96
CA ARG A 162 15.27 12.12 -4.48
C ARG A 162 15.58 11.73 -3.04
N GLY A 163 16.86 11.61 -2.72
CA GLY A 163 17.33 11.34 -1.37
C GLY A 163 17.18 9.87 -0.95
N PHE A 164 17.77 9.54 0.20
CA PHE A 164 17.83 8.17 0.71
C PHE A 164 16.71 7.81 1.70
N GLY A 165 15.80 8.77 2.00
CA GLY A 165 14.62 8.53 2.84
C GLY A 165 13.58 7.61 2.20
N PHE A 166 12.64 7.14 3.01
CA PHE A 166 11.50 6.33 2.59
C PHE A 166 10.17 7.06 2.86
N PRO A 167 9.10 6.78 2.14
CA PRO A 167 9.02 5.83 1.02
C PRO A 167 9.81 6.32 -0.22
N ARG A 168 10.35 5.37 -1.00
CA ARG A 168 10.96 5.65 -2.31
C ARG A 168 10.00 5.29 -3.41
N PHE A 169 10.12 5.97 -4.56
CA PHE A 169 9.25 5.72 -5.70
C PHE A 169 10.00 5.68 -7.03
N ILE A 170 9.36 5.05 -8.01
CA ILE A 170 9.66 5.14 -9.43
C ILE A 170 8.35 5.47 -10.14
N ILE A 171 8.35 6.46 -11.03
CA ILE A 171 7.25 6.73 -11.95
C ILE A 171 7.66 6.27 -13.34
N ALA A 172 6.80 5.47 -13.96
CA ALA A 172 6.99 4.98 -15.33
C ALA A 172 5.72 5.16 -16.14
N GLN A 173 5.89 5.16 -17.46
CA GLN A 173 4.81 5.19 -18.43
C GLN A 173 4.96 4.01 -19.37
N THR A 174 3.86 3.32 -19.65
CA THR A 174 3.77 2.32 -20.72
C THR A 174 2.76 2.79 -21.77
N VAL A 175 2.93 2.32 -22.98
CA VAL A 175 1.96 2.50 -24.08
C VAL A 175 1.68 1.12 -24.61
N ALA A 176 0.42 0.78 -24.80
CA ALA A 176 0.04 -0.50 -25.38
C ALA A 176 0.57 -0.59 -26.83
N SER A 177 0.94 -1.79 -27.25
CA SER A 177 1.48 -2.06 -28.59
C SER A 177 0.49 -1.77 -29.71
N ASP A 178 -0.79 -1.75 -29.41
CA ASP A 178 -1.89 -1.44 -30.32
C ASP A 178 -2.21 0.07 -30.42
N GLY A 179 -1.39 0.93 -29.83
CA GLY A 179 -1.60 2.39 -29.84
C GLY A 179 -2.63 2.87 -28.84
N GLY A 180 -2.97 2.06 -27.83
CA GLY A 180 -3.88 2.45 -26.74
C GLY A 180 -3.35 3.62 -25.91
N LEU A 181 -4.19 4.12 -25.00
CA LEU A 181 -3.84 5.23 -24.13
C LEU A 181 -2.61 4.89 -23.26
N PRO A 182 -1.70 5.86 -23.07
CA PRO A 182 -0.58 5.66 -22.14
C PRO A 182 -1.07 5.38 -20.72
N ILE A 183 -0.34 4.54 -20.00
CA ILE A 183 -0.61 4.21 -18.60
C ILE A 183 0.51 4.75 -17.74
N LEU A 184 0.15 5.49 -16.71
CA LEU A 184 1.06 5.91 -15.65
C LEU A 184 1.10 4.85 -14.55
N HIS A 185 2.32 4.52 -14.12
CA HIS A 185 2.58 3.58 -13.04
C HIS A 185 3.36 4.27 -11.93
N LEU A 186 2.94 4.07 -10.70
CA LEU A 186 3.68 4.41 -9.50
C LEU A 186 4.17 3.12 -8.84
N LEU A 187 5.48 2.94 -8.76
CA LEU A 187 6.11 1.88 -7.98
C LEU A 187 6.61 2.47 -6.68
N VAL A 188 6.39 1.77 -5.57
CA VAL A 188 6.78 2.23 -4.23
C VAL A 188 7.59 1.16 -3.51
N SER A 189 8.64 1.60 -2.82
CA SER A 189 9.37 0.87 -1.79
C SER A 189 9.15 1.62 -0.47
N PRO A 190 8.32 1.11 0.45
CA PRO A 190 7.96 1.82 1.68
C PRO A 190 9.10 1.88 2.70
N ASP A 191 10.04 0.94 2.64
CA ASP A 191 11.18 0.79 3.54
C ASP A 191 12.38 0.10 2.84
N ALA A 192 13.51 -0.05 3.56
CA ALA A 192 14.73 -0.62 3.01
C ALA A 192 14.64 -2.13 2.70
N ALA A 193 13.76 -2.86 3.38
CA ALA A 193 13.59 -4.32 3.20
C ALA A 193 12.59 -4.66 2.09
N THR A 194 11.72 -3.72 1.74
CA THR A 194 10.64 -3.94 0.78
C THR A 194 11.05 -3.47 -0.62
N PRO A 195 11.05 -4.38 -1.62
CA PRO A 195 11.39 -4.02 -2.99
C PRO A 195 10.33 -3.09 -3.61
N TYR A 196 10.72 -2.38 -4.68
CA TYR A 196 9.78 -1.59 -5.47
C TYR A 196 8.73 -2.47 -6.12
N ARG A 197 7.45 -2.12 -5.90
CA ARG A 197 6.29 -2.80 -6.47
C ARG A 197 5.28 -1.79 -6.97
N ILE A 198 4.49 -2.15 -7.95
CA ILE A 198 3.42 -1.31 -8.49
C ILE A 198 2.36 -1.13 -7.41
N SER A 199 2.23 0.10 -6.93
CA SER A 199 1.19 0.51 -5.99
C SER A 199 -0.05 1.01 -6.74
N MET A 200 0.14 1.55 -7.95
CA MET A 200 -0.92 2.16 -8.73
C MET A 200 -0.61 2.11 -10.22
N SER A 201 -1.66 1.93 -11.03
CA SER A 201 -1.64 2.07 -12.48
C SER A 201 -2.92 2.72 -12.96
N ALA A 202 -2.83 3.80 -13.74
CA ALA A 202 -3.99 4.52 -14.28
C ALA A 202 -3.75 4.91 -15.74
N GLU A 203 -4.77 4.78 -16.57
CA GLU A 203 -4.75 5.20 -17.98
C GLU A 203 -4.84 6.73 -18.07
N MET A 204 -4.04 7.32 -18.94
CA MET A 204 -4.06 8.76 -19.14
C MET A 204 -5.38 9.20 -19.79
N VAL A 205 -5.92 10.31 -19.32
CA VAL A 205 -7.17 10.91 -19.83
C VAL A 205 -6.80 11.99 -20.87
N PRO A 206 -7.06 11.80 -22.16
CA PRO A 206 -6.77 12.83 -23.17
C PRO A 206 -7.56 14.12 -22.90
N PRO A 207 -7.00 15.30 -23.20
CA PRO A 207 -5.69 15.56 -23.82
C PRO A 207 -4.53 15.73 -22.81
N ALA A 208 -4.67 15.23 -21.58
CA ALA A 208 -3.70 15.48 -20.52
C ALA A 208 -2.30 14.95 -20.87
N THR A 209 -1.29 15.68 -20.42
CA THR A 209 0.13 15.34 -20.53
C THR A 209 0.77 15.38 -19.15
N VAL A 210 1.92 14.72 -19.02
CA VAL A 210 2.73 14.76 -17.80
C VAL A 210 3.87 15.73 -18.03
N GLU A 211 3.90 16.80 -17.23
CA GLU A 211 5.00 17.76 -17.24
C GLU A 211 6.33 17.10 -16.82
N PRO A 212 7.47 17.61 -17.31
CA PRO A 212 8.78 17.03 -17.01
C PRO A 212 9.08 17.01 -15.51
N PHE A 213 9.73 15.95 -15.08
CA PHE A 213 10.34 15.83 -13.77
C PHE A 213 11.79 16.32 -13.78
N ASP A 214 12.39 16.44 -12.60
CA ASP A 214 13.81 16.70 -12.47
C ASP A 214 14.66 15.60 -13.14
N ARG A 215 15.94 15.93 -13.41
CA ARG A 215 16.87 14.96 -13.99
C ARG A 215 16.89 13.68 -13.18
N LEU A 216 16.86 12.53 -13.84
CA LEU A 216 16.85 11.21 -13.18
C LEU A 216 18.04 11.01 -12.23
N SER A 217 19.20 11.64 -12.48
CA SER A 217 20.36 11.60 -11.58
C SER A 217 20.13 12.37 -10.27
N SER A 218 19.33 13.42 -10.31
CA SER A 218 18.95 14.19 -9.11
C SER A 218 17.76 13.58 -8.40
N GLY A 219 16.86 12.95 -9.16
CA GLY A 219 15.57 12.48 -8.68
C GLY A 219 14.60 13.62 -8.35
N SER A 220 13.34 13.30 -8.20
CA SER A 220 12.26 14.22 -7.85
C SER A 220 11.87 14.07 -6.38
N PRO A 221 11.66 15.17 -5.64
CA PRO A 221 11.27 15.08 -4.24
C PRO A 221 9.79 14.76 -4.09
N LEU A 222 9.44 14.02 -3.03
CA LEU A 222 8.06 13.95 -2.56
C LEU A 222 7.66 15.32 -2.01
N VAL A 223 6.41 15.68 -2.22
CA VAL A 223 5.80 16.83 -1.56
C VAL A 223 5.56 16.46 -0.10
N THR A 224 6.18 17.19 0.80
CA THR A 224 6.00 17.04 2.24
C THR A 224 5.69 18.38 2.87
N ASN A 225 5.06 18.39 4.01
CA ASN A 225 4.85 19.62 4.81
C ASN A 225 5.87 19.75 5.95
N GLY A 226 7.01 19.05 5.85
CA GLY A 226 8.09 19.10 6.85
C GLY A 226 7.92 18.14 8.05
N THR A 227 6.75 17.50 8.22
CA THR A 227 6.46 16.61 9.36
C THR A 227 6.09 15.18 8.95
N GLY A 228 6.44 14.79 7.73
CA GLY A 228 6.11 13.47 7.18
C GLY A 228 5.08 13.52 6.06
N PRO A 229 4.52 12.39 5.65
CA PRO A 229 3.65 12.28 4.47
C PRO A 229 2.23 12.88 4.66
N GLN A 230 2.01 13.73 5.67
CA GLN A 230 0.73 14.41 5.86
C GLN A 230 0.58 15.54 4.83
N LEU A 231 -0.01 15.20 3.71
CA LEU A 231 -0.23 16.07 2.57
C LEU A 231 -1.49 16.96 2.75
N THR A 232 -1.68 17.50 3.94
CA THR A 232 -2.90 18.25 4.29
C THR A 232 -2.76 19.76 4.10
N ASN A 233 -1.66 20.37 4.58
CA ASN A 233 -1.44 21.82 4.50
C ASN A 233 0.05 22.14 4.33
N GLY A 234 0.38 23.39 3.97
CA GLY A 234 1.77 23.84 3.90
C GLY A 234 2.59 23.25 2.75
N THR A 235 1.95 22.65 1.75
CA THR A 235 2.62 21.97 0.63
C THR A 235 3.16 22.93 -0.42
N GLY A 236 2.77 24.21 -0.41
CA GLY A 236 3.09 25.17 -1.47
C GLY A 236 2.48 24.80 -2.82
N LEU A 237 1.33 24.12 -2.83
CA LEU A 237 0.50 23.83 -3.98
C LEU A 237 -0.81 24.62 -3.90
N ALA A 238 -1.48 24.78 -5.04
CA ALA A 238 -2.78 25.48 -5.13
C ALA A 238 -3.83 24.82 -4.23
N VAL A 239 -3.75 23.51 -4.06
CA VAL A 239 -4.57 22.73 -3.13
C VAL A 239 -3.73 21.58 -2.54
N ALA A 240 -3.93 21.31 -1.25
CA ALA A 240 -3.26 20.19 -0.59
C ALA A 240 -3.75 18.83 -1.17
N PRO A 241 -2.87 17.86 -1.44
CA PRO A 241 -3.23 16.59 -2.08
C PRO A 241 -4.38 15.84 -1.41
N ALA A 242 -4.39 15.71 -0.09
CA ALA A 242 -5.46 15.04 0.64
C ALA A 242 -6.80 15.80 0.53
N THR A 243 -6.76 17.14 0.59
CA THR A 243 -7.95 17.99 0.42
C THR A 243 -8.52 17.86 -0.98
N LEU A 244 -7.66 17.88 -2.02
CA LEU A 244 -8.06 17.67 -3.41
C LEU A 244 -8.81 16.35 -3.57
N LEU A 245 -8.22 15.24 -3.13
CA LEU A 245 -8.80 13.92 -3.29
C LEU A 245 -10.11 13.76 -2.51
N ASN A 246 -10.22 14.31 -1.29
CA ASN A 246 -11.45 14.28 -0.51
C ASN A 246 -12.58 15.09 -1.19
N LEU A 247 -12.28 16.26 -1.73
CA LEU A 247 -13.28 17.06 -2.47
C LEU A 247 -13.68 16.37 -3.77
N TYR A 248 -12.73 15.75 -4.46
CA TYR A 248 -13.02 14.99 -5.68
C TYR A 248 -13.91 13.77 -5.38
N ALA A 249 -13.61 13.00 -4.33
CA ALA A 249 -14.44 11.90 -3.84
C ALA A 249 -15.87 12.37 -3.50
N ALA A 250 -15.99 13.49 -2.79
CA ALA A 250 -17.29 14.04 -2.42
C ALA A 250 -18.12 14.47 -3.64
N GLN A 251 -17.48 15.00 -4.70
CA GLN A 251 -18.16 15.39 -5.94
C GLN A 251 -18.75 14.20 -6.69
N MET A 252 -18.14 13.03 -6.60
CA MET A 252 -18.59 11.82 -7.31
C MET A 252 -19.67 11.03 -6.55
N ALA A 253 -19.98 11.41 -5.31
CA ALA A 253 -21.00 10.72 -4.50
C ALA A 253 -22.39 10.80 -5.12
N PHE A 254 -23.20 9.78 -4.86
CA PHE A 254 -24.63 9.77 -5.23
C PHE A 254 -25.49 9.37 -4.01
N PRO A 255 -26.55 10.14 -3.68
CA PRO A 255 -26.97 11.39 -4.31
C PRO A 255 -25.89 12.47 -4.31
N ALA A 256 -25.86 13.27 -5.39
CA ALA A 256 -24.82 14.27 -5.56
C ALA A 256 -24.86 15.32 -4.43
N LYS A 257 -23.69 15.69 -3.92
CA LYS A 257 -23.53 16.79 -2.97
C LYS A 257 -22.99 18.03 -3.71
N ALA A 258 -23.62 19.17 -3.47
CA ALA A 258 -23.14 20.43 -4.05
C ALA A 258 -21.76 20.80 -3.45
N ILE A 259 -20.79 21.08 -4.31
CA ILE A 259 -19.50 21.64 -3.94
C ILE A 259 -19.47 23.07 -4.45
N SER A 260 -19.38 24.04 -3.54
CA SER A 260 -19.47 25.47 -3.88
C SER A 260 -18.29 25.97 -4.72
N LYS A 261 -17.10 25.40 -4.54
CA LYS A 261 -15.89 25.77 -5.28
C LYS A 261 -14.96 24.55 -5.42
N ALA A 262 -14.99 23.92 -6.57
CA ALA A 262 -14.10 22.79 -6.86
C ALA A 262 -12.67 23.31 -7.14
N PRO A 263 -11.62 22.77 -6.48
CA PRO A 263 -10.23 23.15 -6.74
C PRO A 263 -9.65 22.40 -7.96
N PHE A 264 -10.47 21.79 -8.78
CA PHE A 264 -10.09 21.00 -9.95
C PHE A 264 -10.99 21.31 -11.15
N VAL A 265 -10.44 21.12 -12.34
CA VAL A 265 -11.17 21.22 -13.60
C VAL A 265 -12.14 20.06 -13.74
N ALA A 266 -13.32 20.32 -14.32
CA ALA A 266 -14.28 19.26 -14.65
C ALA A 266 -13.65 18.28 -15.67
N ASP A 267 -13.82 17.00 -15.44
CA ASP A 267 -13.23 15.94 -16.24
C ASP A 267 -14.26 14.88 -16.66
N SER A 268 -13.92 14.13 -17.72
CA SER A 268 -14.78 13.12 -18.30
C SER A 268 -14.96 11.89 -17.37
N PHE A 269 -14.00 11.56 -16.56
CA PHE A 269 -14.06 10.42 -15.65
C PHE A 269 -15.12 10.65 -14.56
N ALA A 270 -15.09 11.79 -13.87
CA ALA A 270 -16.11 12.13 -12.87
C ALA A 270 -17.50 12.27 -13.49
N VAL A 271 -17.61 12.78 -14.72
CA VAL A 271 -18.88 12.84 -15.45
C VAL A 271 -19.44 11.45 -15.71
N GLN A 272 -18.61 10.51 -16.20
CA GLN A 272 -19.02 9.13 -16.47
C GLN A 272 -19.41 8.38 -15.18
N VAL A 273 -18.65 8.52 -14.10
CA VAL A 273 -18.96 7.89 -12.80
C VAL A 273 -20.32 8.36 -12.29
N ARG A 274 -20.60 9.68 -12.32
CA ARG A 274 -21.89 10.22 -11.88
C ARG A 274 -23.04 9.81 -12.79
N ALA A 275 -22.84 9.78 -14.10
CA ALA A 275 -23.84 9.31 -15.05
C ALA A 275 -24.16 7.82 -14.83
N GLY A 276 -23.13 7.01 -14.58
CA GLY A 276 -23.29 5.60 -14.22
C GLY A 276 -24.10 5.42 -12.93
N ALA A 277 -23.81 6.23 -11.90
CA ALA A 277 -24.58 6.22 -10.64
C ALA A 277 -26.05 6.59 -10.82
N ALA A 278 -26.32 7.64 -11.60
CA ALA A 278 -27.71 8.05 -11.92
C ALA A 278 -28.44 6.96 -12.72
N GLY A 279 -27.76 6.34 -13.69
CA GLY A 279 -28.31 5.21 -14.45
C GLY A 279 -28.60 4.00 -13.58
N ALA A 280 -27.67 3.63 -12.67
CA ALA A 280 -27.88 2.54 -11.72
C ALA A 280 -29.06 2.81 -10.78
N ALA A 281 -29.14 4.01 -10.23
CA ALA A 281 -30.26 4.43 -9.38
C ALA A 281 -31.61 4.34 -10.12
N GLY A 282 -31.67 4.83 -11.36
CA GLY A 282 -32.87 4.75 -12.21
C GLY A 282 -33.28 3.31 -12.52
N ALA A 283 -32.31 2.45 -12.85
CA ALA A 283 -32.57 1.06 -13.21
C ALA A 283 -33.17 0.23 -12.06
N VAL A 284 -32.85 0.56 -10.81
CA VAL A 284 -33.38 -0.18 -9.64
C VAL A 284 -34.45 0.57 -8.86
N ALA A 285 -34.89 1.76 -9.32
CA ALA A 285 -35.72 2.68 -8.55
C ALA A 285 -37.02 2.06 -8.03
N SER A 286 -37.65 1.12 -8.76
CA SER A 286 -38.85 0.39 -8.30
C SER A 286 -38.54 -0.61 -7.18
N GLN A 287 -37.35 -1.24 -7.17
CA GLN A 287 -37.00 -2.39 -6.34
C GLN A 287 -36.06 -2.02 -5.19
N ALA A 288 -35.21 -1.04 -5.35
CA ALA A 288 -34.18 -0.72 -4.37
C ALA A 288 -33.83 0.78 -4.34
N THR A 289 -33.24 1.22 -3.24
CA THR A 289 -32.61 2.53 -3.13
C THR A 289 -31.10 2.33 -3.39
N TYR A 290 -30.53 3.17 -4.28
CA TYR A 290 -29.10 3.17 -4.60
C TYR A 290 -28.39 4.34 -3.96
N THR A 291 -27.19 4.09 -3.45
CA THR A 291 -26.26 5.12 -3.00
C THR A 291 -24.84 4.80 -3.43
N GLN A 292 -24.04 5.82 -3.69
CA GLN A 292 -22.61 5.69 -4.03
C GLN A 292 -21.78 6.61 -3.13
N VAL A 293 -20.78 6.04 -2.48
CA VAL A 293 -19.87 6.77 -1.59
C VAL A 293 -18.44 6.51 -2.05
N HIS A 294 -17.63 7.57 -2.05
CA HIS A 294 -16.20 7.48 -2.34
C HIS A 294 -15.41 7.88 -1.09
N ALA A 295 -14.39 7.14 -0.75
CA ALA A 295 -13.48 7.42 0.35
C ALA A 295 -12.03 7.38 -0.13
N VAL A 296 -11.22 8.35 0.26
CA VAL A 296 -9.79 8.33 -0.02
C VAL A 296 -9.12 7.23 0.79
N VAL A 297 -8.28 6.42 0.18
CA VAL A 297 -7.40 5.47 0.88
C VAL A 297 -6.14 6.22 1.32
N PRO A 298 -5.98 6.57 2.62
CA PRO A 298 -4.93 7.51 3.05
C PRO A 298 -3.50 7.03 2.75
N SER A 299 -3.26 5.71 2.85
CA SER A 299 -1.96 5.09 2.58
C SER A 299 -1.55 5.10 1.11
N SER A 300 -2.46 5.45 0.20
CA SER A 300 -2.23 5.48 -1.24
C SER A 300 -1.94 6.87 -1.81
N VAL A 301 -1.88 7.90 -0.97
CA VAL A 301 -1.69 9.28 -1.44
C VAL A 301 -0.19 9.59 -1.54
N TYR A 302 0.25 9.87 -2.75
CA TYR A 302 1.63 10.29 -3.06
C TYR A 302 1.59 11.54 -3.91
N ALA A 303 2.43 12.52 -3.60
CA ALA A 303 2.60 13.71 -4.42
C ALA A 303 4.08 13.91 -4.73
N VAL A 304 4.40 14.05 -6.00
CA VAL A 304 5.77 14.15 -6.51
C VAL A 304 5.95 15.48 -7.21
N ARG A 305 6.96 16.26 -6.82
CA ARG A 305 7.27 17.54 -7.48
C ARG A 305 7.79 17.31 -8.89
N GLN A 306 7.30 18.13 -9.79
CA GLN A 306 7.78 18.27 -11.16
C GLN A 306 8.82 19.41 -11.24
N ALA A 307 9.55 19.49 -12.35
CA ALA A 307 10.59 20.50 -12.55
C ALA A 307 10.05 21.95 -12.51
N SER A 308 8.79 22.15 -12.91
CA SER A 308 8.07 23.43 -12.80
C SER A 308 7.81 23.89 -11.37
N GLY A 309 7.89 22.95 -10.40
CA GLY A 309 7.45 23.16 -9.01
C GLY A 309 5.99 22.75 -8.78
N ASP A 310 5.24 22.38 -9.80
CA ASP A 310 3.94 21.73 -9.71
C ASP A 310 4.07 20.32 -9.13
N ALA A 311 2.99 19.61 -8.91
CA ALA A 311 3.06 18.26 -8.42
C ALA A 311 2.15 17.31 -9.20
N LEU A 312 2.63 16.09 -9.41
CA LEU A 312 1.79 14.98 -9.81
C LEU A 312 1.31 14.25 -8.56
N VAL A 313 -0.01 14.27 -8.33
CA VAL A 313 -0.65 13.70 -7.14
C VAL A 313 -1.33 12.40 -7.53
N PHE A 314 -0.89 11.31 -6.93
CA PHE A 314 -1.46 9.97 -7.05
C PHE A 314 -2.37 9.70 -5.86
N GLY A 315 -3.53 9.12 -6.10
CA GLY A 315 -4.46 8.70 -5.05
C GLY A 315 -5.33 7.53 -5.47
N VAL A 316 -5.79 6.78 -4.48
CA VAL A 316 -6.82 5.75 -4.68
C VAL A 316 -8.04 6.13 -3.89
N LEU A 317 -9.19 6.10 -4.55
CA LEU A 317 -10.49 6.20 -3.91
C LEU A 317 -11.11 4.80 -3.87
N GLU A 318 -11.73 4.48 -2.76
CA GLU A 318 -12.58 3.31 -2.65
C GLU A 318 -14.04 3.75 -2.82
N ARG A 319 -14.65 3.32 -3.92
CA ARG A 319 -16.07 3.52 -4.17
C ARG A 319 -16.86 2.33 -3.66
N THR A 320 -17.92 2.61 -2.89
CA THR A 320 -18.91 1.62 -2.49
C THR A 320 -20.27 1.99 -3.10
N ASP A 321 -20.72 1.17 -4.02
CA ASP A 321 -22.06 1.20 -4.58
C ASP A 321 -22.97 0.31 -3.71
N SER A 322 -24.00 0.88 -3.11
CA SER A 322 -24.89 0.17 -2.18
C SER A 322 -26.33 0.17 -2.69
N PHE A 323 -26.98 -0.97 -2.57
CA PHE A 323 -28.37 -1.20 -2.95
C PHE A 323 -29.13 -1.72 -1.73
N ALA A 324 -30.12 -0.96 -1.25
CA ALA A 324 -31.05 -1.38 -0.19
C ALA A 324 -32.38 -1.78 -0.83
N VAL A 325 -32.71 -3.06 -0.81
CA VAL A 325 -33.95 -3.60 -1.43
C VAL A 325 -35.16 -3.16 -0.60
N LYS A 326 -36.22 -2.71 -1.29
CA LYS A 326 -37.46 -2.28 -0.65
C LYS A 326 -38.21 -3.47 -0.07
N PRO A 327 -38.99 -3.29 0.99
CA PRO A 327 -39.82 -4.36 1.56
C PRO A 327 -40.76 -4.99 0.50
N GLY A 328 -40.70 -6.32 0.43
CA GLY A 328 -41.51 -7.10 -0.53
C GLY A 328 -40.91 -7.21 -1.94
N GLU A 329 -39.81 -6.49 -2.22
CA GLU A 329 -39.17 -6.50 -3.52
C GLU A 329 -37.92 -7.42 -3.52
N ASN A 330 -37.38 -7.64 -4.72
CA ASN A 330 -36.09 -8.29 -4.94
C ASN A 330 -35.41 -7.72 -6.19
N VAL A 331 -34.09 -7.87 -6.26
CA VAL A 331 -33.30 -7.42 -7.41
C VAL A 331 -32.68 -8.64 -8.07
N ASN A 332 -33.01 -8.86 -9.34
CA ASN A 332 -32.43 -9.89 -10.17
C ASN A 332 -31.04 -9.41 -10.67
N THR A 333 -29.98 -10.12 -10.32
CA THR A 333 -28.59 -9.76 -10.65
C THR A 333 -27.98 -10.64 -11.75
N VAL A 334 -28.73 -11.56 -12.36
CA VAL A 334 -28.23 -12.51 -13.37
C VAL A 334 -27.50 -11.82 -14.52
N ALA A 335 -27.99 -10.66 -14.95
CA ALA A 335 -27.37 -9.87 -16.01
C ALA A 335 -26.01 -9.26 -15.59
N ASN A 336 -25.80 -9.00 -14.30
CA ASN A 336 -24.53 -8.50 -13.77
C ASN A 336 -23.59 -9.66 -13.45
N LYS A 337 -22.94 -10.19 -14.48
CA LYS A 337 -22.03 -11.35 -14.38
C LYS A 337 -20.90 -11.13 -13.37
N ALA A 338 -20.38 -9.90 -13.28
CA ALA A 338 -19.32 -9.55 -12.33
C ALA A 338 -19.83 -9.70 -10.89
N PHE A 339 -21.01 -9.17 -10.57
CA PHE A 339 -21.62 -9.32 -9.26
C PHE A 339 -21.87 -10.79 -8.90
N VAL A 340 -22.44 -11.55 -9.84
CA VAL A 340 -22.70 -13.00 -9.64
C VAL A 340 -21.39 -13.75 -9.38
N LEU A 341 -20.31 -13.45 -10.12
CA LEU A 341 -19.02 -14.10 -9.92
C LEU A 341 -18.38 -13.75 -8.56
N LEU A 342 -18.58 -12.52 -8.08
CA LEU A 342 -18.03 -12.08 -6.79
C LEU A 342 -18.79 -12.64 -5.60
N THR A 343 -20.12 -12.76 -5.71
CA THR A 343 -21.03 -13.03 -4.56
C THR A 343 -21.69 -14.39 -4.61
N GLY A 344 -21.78 -15.04 -5.78
CA GLY A 344 -22.61 -16.23 -6.03
C GLY A 344 -24.12 -15.94 -6.05
N LYS A 345 -24.56 -14.67 -5.88
CA LYS A 345 -25.96 -14.31 -5.75
C LYS A 345 -26.57 -13.93 -7.10
N LYS A 346 -27.64 -14.60 -7.49
CA LYS A 346 -28.46 -14.27 -8.67
C LYS A 346 -29.70 -13.47 -8.32
N LEU A 347 -30.08 -13.44 -7.05
CA LEU A 347 -31.20 -12.69 -6.50
C LEU A 347 -30.74 -12.05 -5.18
N VAL A 348 -31.07 -10.79 -4.98
CA VAL A 348 -30.82 -10.03 -3.76
C VAL A 348 -32.16 -9.62 -3.16
N THR A 349 -32.39 -9.94 -1.88
CA THR A 349 -33.67 -9.72 -1.19
C THR A 349 -33.61 -8.66 -0.09
N LYS A 350 -32.38 -8.28 0.35
CA LYS A 350 -32.19 -7.29 1.41
C LYS A 350 -31.23 -6.17 0.99
N ALA A 351 -30.00 -6.51 0.73
CA ALA A 351 -28.98 -5.52 0.39
C ALA A 351 -27.88 -6.12 -0.49
N ALA A 352 -27.28 -5.28 -1.33
CA ALA A 352 -26.09 -5.61 -2.08
C ALA A 352 -25.10 -4.46 -2.04
N SER A 353 -23.82 -4.77 -2.18
CA SER A 353 -22.79 -3.76 -2.43
C SER A 353 -21.77 -4.23 -3.43
N ILE A 354 -21.16 -3.27 -4.13
CA ILE A 354 -19.99 -3.46 -4.99
C ILE A 354 -18.92 -2.49 -4.53
N THR A 355 -17.70 -2.98 -4.35
CA THR A 355 -16.54 -2.14 -4.04
C THR A 355 -15.65 -2.02 -5.26
N THR A 356 -15.36 -0.78 -5.66
CA THR A 356 -14.50 -0.43 -6.79
C THR A 356 -13.35 0.44 -6.30
N LEU A 357 -12.13 0.16 -6.73
CA LEU A 357 -11.00 1.06 -6.57
C LEU A 357 -10.92 1.98 -7.77
N GLU A 358 -10.77 3.27 -7.51
CA GLU A 358 -10.55 4.29 -8.51
C GLU A 358 -9.15 4.86 -8.33
N PHE A 359 -8.27 4.55 -9.26
CA PHE A 359 -6.90 5.06 -9.31
C PHE A 359 -6.92 6.38 -10.06
N VAL A 360 -6.55 7.47 -9.41
CA VAL A 360 -6.60 8.81 -10.00
C VAL A 360 -5.25 9.51 -9.87
N VAL A 361 -4.89 10.27 -10.89
CA VAL A 361 -3.66 11.06 -10.92
C VAL A 361 -3.98 12.47 -11.34
N PHE A 362 -3.59 13.46 -10.52
CA PHE A 362 -3.82 14.88 -10.78
C PHE A 362 -2.50 15.62 -10.98
N ALA A 363 -2.46 16.54 -11.94
CA ALA A 363 -1.50 17.63 -11.99
C ALA A 363 -2.03 18.76 -11.14
N VAL A 364 -1.25 19.19 -10.13
CA VAL A 364 -1.63 20.26 -9.17
C VAL A 364 -0.62 21.38 -9.30
N PRO A 365 -1.08 22.60 -9.71
CA PRO A 365 -0.20 23.74 -9.85
C PRO A 365 0.42 24.14 -8.50
N ARG A 366 1.64 24.70 -8.56
CA ARG A 366 2.18 25.43 -7.42
C ARG A 366 1.41 26.75 -7.25
N SER A 367 1.14 27.12 -6.03
CA SER A 367 0.53 28.39 -5.59
C SER A 367 -0.92 28.62 -6.01
N THR A 368 -1.25 28.75 -7.28
CA THR A 368 -2.61 29.11 -7.74
C THR A 368 -3.02 28.30 -8.97
N GLY A 369 -4.33 28.13 -9.17
CA GLY A 369 -4.91 27.39 -10.28
C GLY A 369 -5.75 26.22 -9.82
N GLN A 370 -6.35 25.52 -10.79
CA GLN A 370 -7.13 24.31 -10.53
C GLN A 370 -6.30 23.07 -10.89
N ALA A 371 -6.46 22.01 -10.13
CA ALA A 371 -5.90 20.72 -10.44
C ALA A 371 -6.57 20.12 -11.68
N THR A 372 -5.82 19.39 -12.50
CA THR A 372 -6.33 18.71 -13.70
C THR A 372 -6.13 17.21 -13.57
N LEU A 373 -7.16 16.42 -13.84
CA LEU A 373 -7.06 14.97 -13.89
C LEU A 373 -6.19 14.55 -15.08
N VAL A 374 -5.11 13.82 -14.81
CA VAL A 374 -4.14 13.35 -15.82
C VAL A 374 -4.39 11.92 -16.21
N ALA A 375 -4.73 11.08 -15.22
CA ALA A 375 -4.99 9.67 -15.45
C ALA A 375 -6.05 9.15 -14.47
N ALA A 376 -6.87 8.20 -14.93
CA ALA A 376 -7.88 7.56 -14.11
C ALA A 376 -8.13 6.11 -14.55
N ARG A 377 -8.49 5.26 -13.60
CA ARG A 377 -8.90 3.88 -13.86
C ARG A 377 -9.78 3.35 -12.76
N GLU A 378 -10.82 2.60 -13.13
CA GLU A 378 -11.67 1.86 -12.20
C GLU A 378 -11.34 0.37 -12.19
N GLN A 379 -11.47 -0.26 -11.02
CA GLN A 379 -11.35 -1.71 -10.87
C GLN A 379 -12.27 -2.23 -9.78
N ILE A 380 -13.24 -3.05 -10.15
CA ILE A 380 -14.09 -3.76 -9.18
C ILE A 380 -13.23 -4.78 -8.44
N VAL A 381 -13.30 -4.77 -7.10
CA VAL A 381 -12.46 -5.63 -6.25
C VAL A 381 -13.26 -6.54 -5.32
N ALA A 382 -14.49 -6.16 -4.96
CA ALA A 382 -15.34 -6.94 -4.08
C ALA A 382 -16.81 -6.73 -4.36
N GLY A 383 -17.64 -7.61 -3.84
CA GLY A 383 -19.10 -7.50 -3.82
C GLY A 383 -19.69 -8.29 -2.67
N SER A 384 -20.86 -7.88 -2.19
CA SER A 384 -21.65 -8.61 -1.20
C SER A 384 -23.13 -8.54 -1.54
N GLY A 385 -23.93 -9.50 -1.04
CA GLY A 385 -25.38 -9.53 -1.23
C GLY A 385 -26.08 -10.48 -0.28
N SER A 386 -27.29 -10.12 0.14
CA SER A 386 -28.14 -10.90 1.04
C SER A 386 -29.60 -10.95 0.57
#